data_35a1cff20c0de1d706337b5636f20447
#
_entry.id   35a1cff20c0de1d706337b5636f20447
#
_cell.length_a   1.000
_cell.length_b   1.000
_cell.length_c   1.000
_cell.angle_alpha   90.00
_cell.angle_beta   90.00
_cell.angle_gamma   90.00
#
_symmetry.space_group_name_H-M   'P 1'
#
loop_
_entity.id
_entity.type
_entity.pdbx_description
1 polymer ?
#
loop_
_entity_poly.entity_id
_entity_poly.type
_entity_poly.pdbx_seq_one_letter_code
_entity_poly.pdbx_strand_id
1 'polypeptide(L)'
;KDVTYIRRPNVGFDIGAFQDVCRGRLPGFPQWDRLLWCTDDVFPMATDFMKQYEGAHKPGRITAMQISPFVKKHIRTTGFMIDASTAAHLQFTGDPITTKWQCYEFEHRDPRLTFLQQVKGNAIQLTPDKSAPLWDTGYHRRLNRKREHINLFGDYVDSDRVLIICPVFRNYPQIISSMLTQTHENWELLLVHDGPDTDNIAALVPDNKRIKFITTPEHRGKWGHYIRQQYIQSHAHLFDFVVITNADNYHVPTFCEYLMRGFERKPSCVASYCSHMVHSYASWKIVNCRPALGYMDCAGVMVRASVAKEIGWRVIDEPYSDWTYFEDIIKVYGEDKFISVDGVLLIHN
;
A
#
# COMPACT_ATOMS: atom_id res chain seq x y z
N LYS A 1 -21.43 -24.86 2.16
CA LYS A 1 -21.74 -23.79 3.13
C LYS A 1 -22.23 -22.62 2.32
N ASP A 2 -23.45 -22.19 2.58
CA ASP A 2 -24.07 -21.13 1.82
C ASP A 2 -23.44 -19.79 2.22
N VAL A 3 -22.85 -19.10 1.24
CA VAL A 3 -22.33 -17.74 1.40
C VAL A 3 -23.30 -16.79 0.70
N THR A 4 -23.84 -15.84 1.43
CA THR A 4 -24.70 -14.81 0.88
C THR A 4 -23.89 -13.56 0.58
N TYR A 5 -23.92 -13.12 -0.66
CA TYR A 5 -23.30 -11.88 -1.09
C TYR A 5 -24.31 -10.74 -1.12
N ILE A 6 -24.04 -9.67 -0.35
CA ILE A 6 -24.87 -8.49 -0.33
C ILE A 6 -24.07 -7.32 -0.89
N ARG A 7 -24.59 -6.70 -1.95
CA ARG A 7 -23.98 -5.53 -2.58
C ARG A 7 -24.47 -4.25 -1.94
N ARG A 8 -23.56 -3.34 -1.66
CA ARG A 8 -23.83 -1.98 -1.21
C ARG A 8 -22.86 -1.00 -1.86
N PRO A 9 -23.23 0.27 -2.00
CA PRO A 9 -22.25 1.31 -2.37
C PRO A 9 -21.09 1.33 -1.37
N ASN A 10 -19.85 1.45 -1.86
CA ASN A 10 -18.68 1.53 -0.98
C ASN A 10 -18.53 2.95 -0.40
N VAL A 11 -19.46 3.28 0.50
CA VAL A 11 -19.51 4.57 1.20
C VAL A 11 -19.29 4.31 2.68
N GLY A 12 -18.42 5.09 3.31
CA GLY A 12 -18.15 4.99 4.75
C GLY A 12 -17.32 3.76 5.15
N PHE A 13 -16.63 3.13 4.21
CA PHE A 13 -15.69 2.01 4.46
C PHE A 13 -16.34 0.85 5.26
N ASP A 14 -15.53 0.17 6.09
CA ASP A 14 -15.96 -0.93 6.97
C ASP A 14 -16.97 -0.47 8.04
N ILE A 15 -16.75 0.70 8.65
CA ILE A 15 -17.67 1.25 9.67
C ILE A 15 -19.02 1.63 9.06
N GLY A 16 -19.03 2.19 7.84
CA GLY A 16 -20.27 2.46 7.12
C GLY A 16 -21.04 1.18 6.81
N ALA A 17 -20.34 0.10 6.41
CA ALA A 17 -20.97 -1.20 6.21
C ALA A 17 -21.52 -1.77 7.52
N PHE A 18 -20.77 -1.69 8.61
CA PHE A 18 -21.23 -2.10 9.93
C PHE A 18 -22.45 -1.29 10.40
N GLN A 19 -22.45 0.04 10.17
CA GLN A 19 -23.60 0.89 10.46
C GLN A 19 -24.85 0.44 9.69
N ASP A 20 -24.71 0.13 8.41
CA ASP A 20 -25.85 -0.32 7.59
C ASP A 20 -26.43 -1.64 8.09
N VAL A 21 -25.57 -2.58 8.55
CA VAL A 21 -26.03 -3.79 9.24
C VAL A 21 -26.78 -3.46 10.53
N CYS A 22 -26.22 -2.61 11.38
CA CYS A 22 -26.85 -2.20 12.66
C CYS A 22 -28.19 -1.48 12.45
N ARG A 23 -28.36 -0.78 11.35
CA ARG A 23 -29.58 -0.02 11.00
C ARG A 23 -30.55 -0.80 10.10
N GLY A 24 -30.25 -2.05 9.78
CA GLY A 24 -31.11 -2.85 8.90
C GLY A 24 -31.24 -2.31 7.48
N ARG A 25 -30.24 -1.60 6.98
CA ARG A 25 -30.25 -0.94 5.66
C ARG A 25 -29.86 -1.84 4.52
N LEU A 26 -29.39 -3.05 4.79
CA LEU A 26 -28.93 -3.98 3.77
C LEU A 26 -30.08 -4.92 3.34
N PRO A 27 -30.64 -4.76 2.13
CA PRO A 27 -31.68 -5.65 1.65
C PRO A 27 -31.20 -7.11 1.61
N GLY A 28 -32.02 -8.02 2.15
CA GLY A 28 -31.67 -9.44 2.18
C GLY A 28 -30.67 -9.84 3.28
N PHE A 29 -30.21 -8.91 4.10
CA PHE A 29 -29.41 -9.27 5.27
C PHE A 29 -30.31 -9.94 6.31
N PRO A 30 -29.97 -11.14 6.83
CA PRO A 30 -30.83 -11.86 7.77
C PRO A 30 -30.95 -11.13 9.10
N GLN A 31 -32.02 -11.37 9.81
CA GLN A 31 -32.08 -11.00 11.24
C GLN A 31 -31.06 -11.83 12.01
N TRP A 32 -30.44 -11.23 12.99
CA TRP A 32 -29.37 -11.82 13.76
C TRP A 32 -29.46 -11.44 15.23
N ASP A 33 -29.11 -12.40 16.08
CA ASP A 33 -28.99 -12.17 17.54
C ASP A 33 -27.59 -11.75 17.92
N ARG A 34 -26.61 -12.27 17.19
CA ARG A 34 -25.18 -12.04 17.40
C ARG A 34 -24.45 -11.94 16.07
N LEU A 35 -23.59 -10.96 15.96
CA LEU A 35 -22.77 -10.68 14.78
C LEU A 35 -21.30 -10.84 15.11
N LEU A 36 -20.58 -11.66 14.36
CA LEU A 36 -19.12 -11.57 14.26
C LEU A 36 -18.78 -10.72 13.06
N TRP A 37 -18.25 -9.55 13.33
CA TRP A 37 -17.78 -8.62 12.31
C TRP A 37 -16.29 -8.86 12.06
N CYS A 38 -15.91 -9.06 10.80
CA CYS A 38 -14.53 -9.13 10.37
C CYS A 38 -14.37 -8.31 9.09
N THR A 39 -13.24 -7.64 8.94
CA THR A 39 -12.88 -6.97 7.68
C THR A 39 -12.24 -7.99 6.74
N ASP A 40 -12.27 -7.72 5.44
CA ASP A 40 -11.75 -8.58 4.38
C ASP A 40 -10.21 -8.75 4.42
N ASP A 41 -9.53 -7.86 5.14
CA ASP A 41 -8.09 -7.89 5.34
C ASP A 41 -7.65 -8.74 6.56
N VAL A 42 -8.58 -9.46 7.18
CA VAL A 42 -8.33 -10.30 8.36
C VAL A 42 -8.52 -11.78 8.03
N PHE A 43 -7.52 -12.57 8.30
CA PHE A 43 -7.53 -14.02 8.08
C PHE A 43 -7.48 -14.76 9.42
N PRO A 44 -8.45 -15.67 9.71
CA PRO A 44 -8.42 -16.47 10.92
C PRO A 44 -7.27 -17.48 10.87
N MET A 45 -6.42 -17.48 11.89
CA MET A 45 -5.29 -18.40 12.02
C MET A 45 -5.66 -19.69 12.74
N ALA A 46 -6.70 -19.66 13.57
CA ALA A 46 -7.18 -20.83 14.32
C ALA A 46 -8.45 -21.40 13.65
N THR A 47 -8.50 -22.70 13.51
CA THR A 47 -9.69 -23.39 12.93
C THR A 47 -10.92 -23.31 13.81
N ASP A 48 -10.75 -23.01 15.09
CA ASP A 48 -11.78 -22.87 16.10
C ASP A 48 -12.07 -21.43 16.52
N PHE A 49 -11.63 -20.44 15.72
CA PHE A 49 -11.74 -19.02 16.08
C PHE A 49 -13.18 -18.60 16.43
N MET A 50 -14.18 -19.14 15.74
CA MET A 50 -15.58 -18.86 16.05
C MET A 50 -15.94 -19.32 17.47
N LYS A 51 -15.52 -20.53 17.85
CA LYS A 51 -15.76 -21.07 19.19
C LYS A 51 -15.09 -20.22 20.28
N GLN A 52 -13.93 -19.66 19.98
CA GLN A 52 -13.22 -18.79 20.92
C GLN A 52 -13.98 -17.49 21.15
N TYR A 53 -14.51 -16.87 20.07
CA TYR A 53 -15.38 -15.70 20.20
C TYR A 53 -16.65 -16.04 21.00
N GLU A 54 -17.32 -17.11 20.65
CA GLU A 54 -18.54 -17.56 21.34
C GLU A 54 -18.31 -17.90 22.81
N GLY A 55 -17.23 -18.60 23.11
CA GLY A 55 -16.87 -18.98 24.48
C GLY A 55 -16.50 -17.79 25.37
N ALA A 56 -15.89 -16.76 24.81
CA ALA A 56 -15.52 -15.54 25.53
C ALA A 56 -16.65 -14.50 25.60
N HIS A 57 -17.62 -14.56 24.67
CA HIS A 57 -18.65 -13.55 24.54
C HIS A 57 -19.66 -13.62 25.72
N LYS A 58 -20.03 -12.45 26.20
CA LYS A 58 -21.06 -12.28 27.23
C LYS A 58 -22.11 -11.25 26.76
N PRO A 59 -23.40 -11.51 27.00
CA PRO A 59 -24.46 -10.57 26.62
C PRO A 59 -24.20 -9.14 27.14
N GLY A 60 -24.51 -8.17 26.33
CA GLY A 60 -24.28 -6.75 26.63
C GLY A 60 -22.84 -6.29 26.57
N ARG A 61 -21.93 -7.14 26.06
CA ARG A 61 -20.51 -6.81 25.87
C ARG A 61 -20.09 -6.95 24.43
N ILE A 62 -18.93 -6.36 24.11
CA ILE A 62 -18.23 -6.62 22.87
C ILE A 62 -17.04 -7.53 23.15
N THR A 63 -16.92 -8.59 22.38
CA THR A 63 -15.72 -9.43 22.38
C THR A 63 -14.87 -9.04 21.20
N ALA A 64 -13.76 -8.37 21.44
CA ALA A 64 -12.86 -7.87 20.42
C ALA A 64 -11.63 -8.77 20.30
N MET A 65 -11.14 -8.94 19.08
CA MET A 65 -9.84 -9.57 18.85
C MET A 65 -8.75 -8.78 19.57
N GLN A 66 -8.76 -7.47 19.42
CA GLN A 66 -7.76 -6.59 20.02
C GLN A 66 -8.36 -5.26 20.48
N ILE A 67 -7.89 -4.80 21.64
CA ILE A 67 -8.12 -3.43 22.12
C ILE A 67 -6.80 -2.69 21.99
N SER A 68 -6.74 -1.75 21.05
CA SER A 68 -5.53 -0.98 20.78
C SER A 68 -5.31 0.12 21.84
N PRO A 69 -4.09 0.29 22.36
CA PRO A 69 -3.73 1.40 23.23
C PRO A 69 -3.32 2.67 22.46
N PHE A 70 -3.11 2.58 21.12
CA PHE A 70 -2.59 3.69 20.33
C PHE A 70 -3.59 4.83 20.19
N VAL A 71 -3.11 6.07 20.25
CA VAL A 71 -3.86 7.33 20.26
C VAL A 71 -4.73 7.42 21.51
N LYS A 72 -5.74 6.58 21.63
CA LYS A 72 -6.58 6.34 22.81
C LYS A 72 -6.95 4.87 22.81
N LYS A 73 -7.21 4.31 23.99
CA LYS A 73 -7.68 2.93 24.11
C LYS A 73 -9.00 2.78 23.35
N HIS A 74 -9.00 1.88 22.33
CA HIS A 74 -10.17 1.66 21.45
C HIS A 74 -10.27 0.21 20.99
N ILE A 75 -11.47 -0.20 20.60
CA ILE A 75 -11.71 -1.49 19.94
C ILE A 75 -11.30 -1.38 18.48
N ARG A 76 -10.47 -2.32 18.03
CA ARG A 76 -10.15 -2.45 16.60
C ARG A 76 -11.36 -3.01 15.86
N THR A 77 -11.75 -2.35 14.79
CA THR A 77 -12.90 -2.76 13.96
C THR A 77 -12.62 -3.94 13.04
N THR A 78 -11.39 -4.44 13.05
CA THR A 78 -10.94 -5.57 12.21
C THR A 78 -11.50 -6.94 12.63
N GLY A 79 -11.98 -7.07 13.86
CA GLY A 79 -12.59 -8.32 14.33
C GLY A 79 -13.23 -8.16 15.72
N PHE A 80 -14.55 -8.26 15.79
CA PHE A 80 -15.28 -8.24 17.08
C PHE A 80 -16.63 -8.95 16.97
N MET A 81 -17.12 -9.41 18.10
CA MET A 81 -18.45 -9.99 18.24
C MET A 81 -19.34 -9.09 19.11
N ILE A 82 -20.57 -8.88 18.68
CA ILE A 82 -21.56 -8.01 19.33
C ILE A 82 -22.95 -8.60 19.23
N ASP A 83 -23.78 -8.39 20.27
CA ASP A 83 -25.19 -8.73 20.24
C ASP A 83 -26.02 -7.67 19.49
N ALA A 84 -27.10 -8.08 18.84
CA ALA A 84 -28.02 -7.18 18.15
C ALA A 84 -28.58 -6.10 19.08
N SER A 85 -28.93 -6.47 20.32
CA SER A 85 -29.40 -5.53 21.33
C SER A 85 -28.39 -4.46 21.69
N THR A 86 -27.11 -4.81 21.78
CA THR A 86 -26.02 -3.84 22.00
C THR A 86 -25.79 -2.96 20.78
N ALA A 87 -25.80 -3.55 19.58
CA ALA A 87 -25.59 -2.84 18.31
C ALA A 87 -26.69 -1.80 18.03
N ALA A 88 -27.94 -2.09 18.40
CA ALA A 88 -29.08 -1.19 18.22
C ALA A 88 -28.93 0.16 18.96
N HIS A 89 -28.17 0.18 20.05
CA HIS A 89 -27.94 1.36 20.86
C HIS A 89 -26.70 2.17 20.45
N LEU A 90 -25.91 1.68 19.49
CA LEU A 90 -24.73 2.38 19.04
C LEU A 90 -25.08 3.70 18.34
N GLN A 91 -24.36 4.76 18.71
CA GLN A 91 -24.40 6.05 18.05
C GLN A 91 -23.20 6.15 17.11
N PHE A 92 -23.45 6.59 15.91
CA PHE A 92 -22.42 6.76 14.90
C PHE A 92 -22.14 8.25 14.69
N THR A 93 -20.92 8.58 14.30
CA THR A 93 -20.47 9.96 14.05
C THR A 93 -21.03 10.60 12.78
N GLY A 94 -21.87 9.89 12.09
CA GLY A 94 -22.67 10.34 10.95
C GLY A 94 -23.74 9.31 10.65
N ASP A 95 -24.82 9.73 9.97
CA ASP A 95 -25.90 8.82 9.55
C ASP A 95 -26.43 9.22 8.17
N PRO A 96 -25.90 8.60 7.10
CA PRO A 96 -24.86 7.56 7.07
C PRO A 96 -23.43 8.07 7.30
N ILE A 97 -22.54 7.18 7.72
CA ILE A 97 -21.09 7.43 7.68
C ILE A 97 -20.65 7.43 6.22
N THR A 98 -20.00 8.51 5.78
CA THR A 98 -19.60 8.70 4.38
C THR A 98 -18.11 8.97 4.21
N THR A 99 -17.41 9.34 5.28
CA THR A 99 -16.00 9.73 5.23
C THR A 99 -15.14 8.88 6.15
N LYS A 100 -13.89 8.69 5.77
CA LYS A 100 -12.88 8.00 6.60
C LYS A 100 -12.66 8.71 7.94
N TRP A 101 -12.84 10.02 7.96
CA TRP A 101 -12.75 10.81 9.20
C TRP A 101 -13.82 10.39 10.21
N GLN A 102 -15.07 10.28 9.79
CA GLN A 102 -16.16 9.78 10.62
C GLN A 102 -15.91 8.36 11.15
N CYS A 103 -15.27 7.50 10.36
CA CYS A 103 -14.84 6.18 10.84
C CYS A 103 -13.82 6.32 11.99
N TYR A 104 -12.83 7.16 11.84
CA TYR A 104 -11.82 7.39 12.89
C TYR A 104 -12.41 8.02 14.15
N GLU A 105 -13.38 8.93 14.01
CA GLU A 105 -14.08 9.51 15.15
C GLU A 105 -14.85 8.43 15.92
N PHE A 106 -15.59 7.59 15.23
CA PHE A 106 -16.30 6.46 15.84
C PHE A 106 -15.33 5.50 16.54
N GLU A 107 -14.22 5.18 15.90
CA GLU A 107 -13.26 4.19 16.41
C GLU A 107 -12.48 4.72 17.62
N HIS A 108 -11.93 5.93 17.57
CA HIS A 108 -10.97 6.36 18.60
C HIS A 108 -10.84 7.86 18.88
N ARG A 109 -11.50 8.76 18.14
CA ARG A 109 -11.28 10.21 18.31
C ARG A 109 -12.34 10.95 19.10
N ASP A 110 -13.60 10.68 18.87
CA ASP A 110 -14.66 11.33 19.64
C ASP A 110 -14.68 10.78 21.08
N PRO A 111 -14.41 11.63 22.11
CA PRO A 111 -14.37 11.17 23.48
C PRO A 111 -15.73 10.72 24.03
N ARG A 112 -16.83 11.03 23.35
CA ARG A 112 -18.19 10.71 23.79
C ARG A 112 -18.80 9.53 23.03
N LEU A 113 -18.36 9.32 21.80
CA LEU A 113 -18.98 8.41 20.85
C LEU A 113 -18.06 7.27 20.38
N THR A 114 -16.86 7.13 20.95
CA THR A 114 -15.99 6.01 20.57
C THR A 114 -16.68 4.68 20.87
N PHE A 115 -16.45 3.73 20.00
CA PHE A 115 -17.04 2.40 20.11
C PHE A 115 -16.84 1.76 21.50
N LEU A 116 -15.61 1.86 22.04
CA LEU A 116 -15.31 1.34 23.39
C LEU A 116 -16.09 2.06 24.50
N GLN A 117 -16.29 3.36 24.38
CA GLN A 117 -16.98 4.13 25.41
C GLN A 117 -18.47 3.88 25.42
N GLN A 118 -19.07 3.71 24.24
CA GLN A 118 -20.50 3.41 24.15
C GLN A 118 -20.87 2.09 24.81
N VAL A 119 -19.96 1.14 24.84
CA VAL A 119 -20.12 -0.11 25.57
C VAL A 119 -19.60 -0.03 27.02
N LYS A 120 -19.35 1.20 27.51
CA LYS A 120 -18.90 1.46 28.90
C LYS A 120 -17.65 0.66 29.33
N GLY A 121 -16.72 0.45 28.40
CA GLY A 121 -15.52 -0.34 28.66
C GLY A 121 -15.74 -1.84 28.81
N ASN A 122 -16.95 -2.34 28.54
CA ASN A 122 -17.31 -3.77 28.61
C ASN A 122 -16.83 -4.54 27.39
N ALA A 123 -15.55 -4.37 27.02
CA ALA A 123 -14.94 -5.13 25.94
C ALA A 123 -14.05 -6.25 26.53
N ILE A 124 -14.15 -7.41 25.94
CA ILE A 124 -13.33 -8.58 26.25
C ILE A 124 -12.29 -8.71 25.13
N GLN A 125 -11.02 -8.72 25.48
CA GLN A 125 -9.94 -8.95 24.52
C GLN A 125 -9.59 -10.41 24.46
N LEU A 126 -9.60 -11.00 23.26
CA LEU A 126 -9.24 -12.41 23.06
C LEU A 126 -7.73 -12.64 23.08
N THR A 127 -6.95 -11.68 22.60
CA THR A 127 -5.49 -11.82 22.56
C THR A 127 -4.87 -11.32 23.86
N PRO A 128 -4.13 -12.17 24.59
CA PRO A 128 -3.50 -11.77 25.85
C PRO A 128 -2.30 -10.85 25.64
N ASP A 129 -1.65 -10.92 24.50
CA ASP A 129 -0.42 -10.20 24.24
C ASP A 129 -0.68 -8.78 23.72
N LYS A 130 -0.29 -7.80 24.53
CA LYS A 130 -0.37 -6.37 24.21
C LYS A 130 0.78 -5.89 23.33
N SER A 131 1.81 -6.70 23.16
CA SER A 131 3.03 -6.36 22.42
C SER A 131 3.03 -6.91 20.99
N ALA A 132 2.11 -7.81 20.66
CA ALA A 132 2.00 -8.34 19.30
C ALA A 132 1.73 -7.20 18.30
N PRO A 133 2.38 -7.20 17.14
CA PRO A 133 2.05 -6.27 16.07
C PRO A 133 0.54 -6.24 15.81
N LEU A 134 -0.02 -5.07 15.56
CA LEU A 134 -1.47 -4.85 15.39
C LEU A 134 -2.13 -5.77 14.35
N TRP A 135 -1.36 -6.44 13.53
CA TRP A 135 -1.78 -7.27 12.39
C TRP A 135 -1.47 -8.77 12.54
N ASP A 136 -0.78 -9.17 13.61
CA ASP A 136 -0.52 -10.58 13.88
C ASP A 136 -0.81 -10.87 15.36
N THR A 137 -2.01 -11.38 15.61
CA THR A 137 -2.47 -11.65 16.97
C THR A 137 -2.43 -13.13 17.32
N GLY A 138 -1.90 -13.99 16.43
CA GLY A 138 -2.00 -15.45 16.56
C GLY A 138 -3.41 -16.02 16.30
N TYR A 139 -4.45 -15.19 16.32
CA TYR A 139 -5.84 -15.57 15.99
C TYR A 139 -6.24 -15.14 14.60
N HIS A 140 -5.79 -13.95 14.19
CA HIS A 140 -6.02 -13.40 12.87
C HIS A 140 -4.71 -12.84 12.33
N ARG A 141 -4.43 -13.17 11.11
CA ARG A 141 -3.38 -12.53 10.34
C ARG A 141 -4.02 -11.54 9.41
N ARG A 142 -3.58 -10.29 9.47
CA ARG A 142 -3.94 -9.33 8.44
C ARG A 142 -3.33 -9.82 7.14
N LEU A 143 -4.16 -10.12 6.18
CA LEU A 143 -3.69 -10.35 4.82
C LEU A 143 -2.95 -9.08 4.41
N ASN A 144 -1.69 -9.21 3.99
CA ASN A 144 -1.04 -8.13 3.27
C ASN A 144 -2.03 -7.75 2.18
N ARG A 145 -2.58 -6.56 2.28
CA ARG A 145 -3.62 -6.15 1.37
C ARG A 145 -3.10 -6.33 -0.04
N LYS A 146 -3.59 -7.35 -0.73
CA LYS A 146 -3.98 -7.09 -2.10
C LYS A 146 -5.09 -6.07 -1.95
N ARG A 147 -4.79 -4.81 -2.17
CA ARG A 147 -5.79 -3.77 -2.33
C ARG A 147 -6.40 -3.92 -3.73
N GLU A 148 -6.89 -5.12 -3.99
CA GLU A 148 -7.91 -5.32 -4.98
C GLU A 148 -9.13 -4.63 -4.40
N HIS A 149 -9.28 -3.35 -4.67
CA HIS A 149 -10.58 -2.74 -4.60
C HIS A 149 -11.41 -3.42 -5.69
N ILE A 150 -12.04 -4.52 -5.32
CA ILE A 150 -13.15 -5.04 -6.09
C ILE A 150 -14.18 -3.93 -6.06
N ASN A 151 -14.18 -3.13 -7.10
CA ASN A 151 -15.33 -2.30 -7.39
C ASN A 151 -16.49 -3.29 -7.59
N LEU A 152 -17.45 -3.28 -6.68
CA LEU A 152 -18.63 -4.17 -6.71
C LEU A 152 -19.45 -4.04 -8.00
N PHE A 153 -19.08 -3.14 -8.90
CA PHE A 153 -19.66 -2.95 -10.22
C PHE A 153 -18.85 -3.59 -11.36
N GLY A 154 -17.87 -4.42 -11.05
CA GLY A 154 -17.20 -5.26 -12.05
C GLY A 154 -15.94 -4.65 -12.67
N ASP A 155 -15.62 -3.40 -12.37
CA ASP A 155 -14.34 -2.81 -12.76
C ASP A 155 -13.35 -2.98 -11.61
N TYR A 156 -12.30 -3.76 -11.85
CA TYR A 156 -11.13 -3.79 -10.98
C TYR A 156 -10.46 -2.42 -11.09
N VAL A 157 -10.66 -1.56 -10.11
CA VAL A 157 -9.76 -0.43 -9.90
C VAL A 157 -8.59 -0.95 -9.07
N ASP A 158 -7.58 -1.41 -9.76
CA ASP A 158 -6.28 -1.73 -9.19
C ASP A 158 -5.71 -0.44 -8.59
N SER A 159 -5.93 -0.19 -7.32
CA SER A 159 -5.29 0.94 -6.63
C SER A 159 -3.89 0.53 -6.19
N ASP A 160 -2.99 1.51 -6.16
CA ASP A 160 -1.59 1.34 -5.75
C ASP A 160 -0.75 0.50 -6.75
N ARG A 161 -1.07 0.59 -8.05
CA ARG A 161 -0.24 0.01 -9.11
C ARG A 161 1.05 0.79 -9.26
N VAL A 162 2.17 0.07 -9.21
CA VAL A 162 3.50 0.66 -9.35
C VAL A 162 4.10 0.26 -10.69
N LEU A 163 4.40 1.24 -11.53
CA LEU A 163 5.19 1.05 -12.74
C LEU A 163 6.67 1.22 -12.40
N ILE A 164 7.48 0.21 -12.70
CA ILE A 164 8.93 0.29 -12.58
C ILE A 164 9.51 0.35 -14.00
N ILE A 165 10.09 1.49 -14.35
CA ILE A 165 10.74 1.72 -15.66
C ILE A 165 12.24 1.49 -15.51
N CYS A 166 12.76 0.52 -16.25
CA CYS A 166 14.15 0.11 -16.17
C CYS A 166 14.77 0.03 -17.57
N PRO A 167 15.53 1.03 -18.01
CA PRO A 167 16.39 0.91 -19.18
C PRO A 167 17.45 -0.16 -18.96
N VAL A 168 17.67 -1.02 -19.96
CA VAL A 168 18.67 -2.07 -19.96
C VAL A 168 19.59 -1.88 -21.17
N PHE A 169 20.87 -1.94 -20.95
CA PHE A 169 21.88 -1.97 -22.00
C PHE A 169 23.08 -2.76 -21.52
N ARG A 170 23.29 -3.93 -22.09
CA ARG A 170 24.26 -4.93 -21.62
C ARG A 170 24.00 -5.37 -20.20
N ASN A 171 24.38 -6.60 -19.86
CA ASN A 171 24.28 -7.15 -18.49
C ASN A 171 22.88 -7.46 -17.98
N TYR A 172 22.96 -8.34 -17.15
CA TYR A 172 22.22 -9.09 -16.24
C TYR A 172 21.26 -8.23 -15.38
N PRO A 173 20.00 -8.37 -15.59
CA PRO A 173 19.04 -7.56 -14.87
C PRO A 173 18.84 -8.09 -13.44
N GLN A 174 19.70 -7.67 -12.51
CA GLN A 174 19.52 -7.95 -11.08
C GLN A 174 18.16 -7.48 -10.57
N ILE A 175 17.65 -6.44 -11.17
CA ILE A 175 16.32 -5.90 -10.87
C ILE A 175 15.22 -6.97 -10.95
N ILE A 176 15.31 -7.95 -11.85
CA ILE A 176 14.32 -9.01 -12.00
C ILE A 176 14.16 -9.78 -10.68
N SER A 177 15.28 -10.27 -10.12
CA SER A 177 15.25 -11.03 -8.88
C SER A 177 14.76 -10.21 -7.71
N SER A 178 15.15 -8.94 -7.64
CA SER A 178 14.72 -8.05 -6.56
C SER A 178 13.23 -7.72 -6.64
N MET A 179 12.68 -7.58 -7.83
CA MET A 179 11.24 -7.33 -7.99
C MET A 179 10.39 -8.58 -7.71
N LEU A 180 10.87 -9.75 -8.08
CA LEU A 180 10.15 -11.01 -7.80
C LEU A 180 10.00 -11.30 -6.30
N THR A 181 10.84 -10.71 -5.46
CA THR A 181 10.80 -10.87 -4.00
C THR A 181 10.00 -9.78 -3.28
N GLN A 182 9.43 -8.80 -3.99
CA GLN A 182 8.69 -7.70 -3.37
C GLN A 182 7.46 -8.21 -2.60
N THR A 183 7.29 -7.70 -1.38
CA THR A 183 6.11 -7.97 -0.53
C THR A 183 4.84 -7.30 -1.06
N HIS A 184 4.98 -6.15 -1.71
CA HIS A 184 3.90 -5.54 -2.49
C HIS A 184 3.80 -6.25 -3.83
N GLU A 185 2.63 -6.76 -4.19
CA GLU A 185 2.47 -7.59 -5.39
C GLU A 185 1.95 -6.82 -6.62
N ASN A 186 1.42 -5.60 -6.43
CA ASN A 186 0.78 -4.84 -7.50
C ASN A 186 1.77 -3.92 -8.23
N TRP A 187 2.75 -4.52 -8.87
CA TRP A 187 3.76 -3.83 -9.66
C TRP A 187 3.90 -4.43 -11.05
N GLU A 188 4.38 -3.62 -11.97
CA GLU A 188 4.81 -4.04 -13.30
C GLU A 188 6.22 -3.51 -13.57
N LEU A 189 7.13 -4.40 -13.92
CA LEU A 189 8.48 -4.08 -14.34
C LEU A 189 8.55 -4.02 -15.85
N LEU A 190 8.87 -2.85 -16.38
CA LEU A 190 9.10 -2.61 -17.78
C LEU A 190 10.61 -2.54 -18.03
N LEU A 191 11.18 -3.64 -18.51
CA LEU A 191 12.56 -3.74 -18.96
C LEU A 191 12.63 -3.30 -20.41
N VAL A 192 13.33 -2.22 -20.69
CA VAL A 192 13.47 -1.70 -22.05
C VAL A 192 14.91 -1.73 -22.47
N HIS A 193 15.24 -2.63 -23.39
CA HIS A 193 16.58 -2.73 -23.97
C HIS A 193 16.81 -1.60 -24.98
N ASP A 194 17.90 -0.88 -24.81
CA ASP A 194 18.28 0.24 -25.66
C ASP A 194 18.97 -0.27 -26.94
N GLY A 195 18.20 -0.51 -27.96
CA GLY A 195 18.58 -1.14 -29.22
C GLY A 195 18.11 -2.61 -29.33
N PRO A 196 18.46 -3.29 -30.42
CA PRO A 196 18.24 -4.71 -30.58
C PRO A 196 18.92 -5.52 -29.47
N ASP A 197 18.28 -6.57 -28.96
CA ASP A 197 18.79 -7.44 -27.89
C ASP A 197 19.88 -8.38 -28.42
N THR A 198 21.09 -7.84 -28.59
CA THR A 198 22.27 -8.60 -29.04
C THR A 198 22.86 -9.49 -27.95
N ASP A 199 22.57 -9.20 -26.71
CA ASP A 199 23.11 -9.91 -25.54
C ASP A 199 22.15 -11.00 -25.02
N ASN A 200 21.04 -11.21 -25.72
CA ASN A 200 20.01 -12.20 -25.37
C ASN A 200 19.44 -12.04 -23.96
N ILE A 201 19.24 -10.80 -23.55
CA ILE A 201 18.62 -10.47 -22.25
C ILE A 201 17.22 -11.06 -22.14
N ALA A 202 16.48 -11.12 -23.25
CA ALA A 202 15.15 -11.73 -23.30
C ALA A 202 15.12 -13.14 -22.72
N ALA A 203 16.18 -13.93 -22.89
CA ALA A 203 16.28 -15.30 -22.36
C ALA A 203 16.41 -15.34 -20.82
N LEU A 204 16.77 -14.24 -20.19
CA LEU A 204 16.90 -14.12 -18.73
C LEU A 204 15.59 -13.65 -18.08
N VAL A 205 14.62 -13.21 -18.88
CA VAL A 205 13.33 -12.73 -18.37
C VAL A 205 12.41 -13.93 -18.13
N PRO A 206 11.95 -14.15 -16.87
CA PRO A 206 11.08 -15.28 -16.58
C PRO A 206 9.69 -15.07 -17.21
N ASP A 207 8.98 -16.16 -17.46
CA ASP A 207 7.57 -16.10 -17.84
C ASP A 207 6.72 -15.62 -16.64
N ASN A 208 6.62 -14.30 -16.52
CA ASN A 208 5.86 -13.64 -15.47
C ASN A 208 5.10 -12.43 -16.04
N LYS A 209 3.78 -12.45 -15.94
CA LYS A 209 2.89 -11.42 -16.48
C LYS A 209 3.20 -9.98 -15.99
N ARG A 210 3.89 -9.84 -14.86
CA ARG A 210 4.30 -8.55 -14.28
C ARG A 210 5.60 -8.02 -14.84
N ILE A 211 6.32 -8.80 -15.65
CA ILE A 211 7.60 -8.37 -16.24
C ILE A 211 7.43 -8.33 -17.75
N LYS A 212 7.63 -7.15 -18.30
CA LYS A 212 7.59 -6.92 -19.75
C LYS A 212 8.98 -6.55 -20.24
N PHE A 213 9.43 -7.26 -21.26
CA PHE A 213 10.68 -6.96 -21.96
C PHE A 213 10.39 -6.39 -23.33
N ILE A 214 10.98 -5.26 -23.65
CA ILE A 214 10.82 -4.54 -24.92
C ILE A 214 12.20 -4.14 -25.42
N THR A 215 12.39 -4.16 -26.74
CA THR A 215 13.59 -3.64 -27.39
C THR A 215 13.24 -2.36 -28.15
N THR A 216 14.15 -1.39 -28.18
CA THR A 216 14.02 -0.26 -29.11
C THR A 216 14.62 -0.62 -30.47
N PRO A 217 14.17 0.01 -31.58
CA PRO A 217 14.69 -0.29 -32.90
C PRO A 217 16.20 -0.01 -33.06
N GLU A 218 16.69 0.97 -32.33
CA GLU A 218 18.05 1.48 -32.39
C GLU A 218 18.59 1.84 -31.01
N HIS A 219 19.89 1.73 -30.84
CA HIS A 219 20.57 2.21 -29.65
C HIS A 219 20.67 3.73 -29.65
N ARG A 220 20.11 4.38 -28.65
CA ARG A 220 20.11 5.84 -28.48
C ARG A 220 21.09 6.34 -27.43
N GLY A 221 21.54 5.48 -26.56
CA GLY A 221 22.46 5.83 -25.47
C GLY A 221 21.85 6.81 -24.47
N LYS A 222 22.62 7.85 -24.10
CA LYS A 222 22.18 8.90 -23.17
C LYS A 222 21.65 8.33 -21.85
N TRP A 223 22.35 7.34 -21.32
CA TRP A 223 21.97 6.67 -20.04
C TRP A 223 20.51 6.21 -19.95
N GLY A 224 19.87 5.97 -21.10
CA GLY A 224 18.46 5.56 -21.17
C GLY A 224 17.45 6.71 -20.94
N HIS A 225 17.85 7.97 -21.01
CA HIS A 225 16.94 9.11 -20.76
C HIS A 225 15.76 9.14 -21.74
N TYR A 226 15.95 8.80 -23.02
CA TYR A 226 14.90 8.68 -24.01
C TYR A 226 13.86 7.62 -23.62
N ILE A 227 14.34 6.48 -23.11
CA ILE A 227 13.48 5.38 -22.64
C ILE A 227 12.65 5.87 -21.47
N ARG A 228 13.25 6.47 -20.46
CA ARG A 228 12.54 7.01 -19.29
C ARG A 228 11.45 7.98 -19.73
N GLN A 229 11.80 8.99 -20.53
CA GLN A 229 10.84 9.97 -21.02
C GLN A 229 9.71 9.32 -21.82
N GLN A 230 10.03 8.46 -22.76
CA GLN A 230 9.05 7.81 -23.63
C GLN A 230 8.04 6.99 -22.81
N TYR A 231 8.52 6.19 -21.86
CA TYR A 231 7.64 5.28 -21.14
C TYR A 231 6.93 5.94 -19.95
N ILE A 232 7.45 6.99 -19.37
CA ILE A 232 6.68 7.88 -18.49
C ILE A 232 5.47 8.44 -19.24
N GLN A 233 5.68 9.01 -20.42
CA GLN A 233 4.60 9.65 -21.17
C GLN A 233 3.54 8.65 -21.66
N SER A 234 3.97 7.48 -22.11
CA SER A 234 3.07 6.49 -22.70
C SER A 234 2.38 5.55 -21.70
N HIS A 235 2.95 5.30 -20.53
CA HIS A 235 2.48 4.27 -19.60
C HIS A 235 2.08 4.77 -18.22
N ALA A 236 2.63 5.90 -17.72
CA ALA A 236 2.38 6.33 -16.35
C ALA A 236 0.87 6.48 -16.04
N HIS A 237 0.05 6.90 -17.01
CA HIS A 237 -1.39 7.08 -16.82
C HIS A 237 -2.18 5.79 -16.51
N LEU A 238 -1.55 4.62 -16.67
CA LEU A 238 -2.13 3.32 -16.35
C LEU A 238 -1.85 2.88 -14.91
N PHE A 239 -1.10 3.67 -14.15
CA PHE A 239 -0.58 3.34 -12.82
C PHE A 239 -0.84 4.49 -11.84
N ASP A 240 -0.68 4.19 -10.54
CA ASP A 240 -0.79 5.21 -9.48
C ASP A 240 0.57 5.79 -9.13
N PHE A 241 1.61 4.98 -9.26
CA PHE A 241 2.98 5.34 -8.91
C PHE A 241 3.97 4.90 -9.97
N VAL A 242 5.09 5.63 -10.05
CA VAL A 242 6.22 5.34 -10.94
C VAL A 242 7.50 5.29 -10.13
N VAL A 243 8.31 4.28 -10.38
CA VAL A 243 9.71 4.17 -9.95
C VAL A 243 10.56 4.07 -11.21
N ILE A 244 11.66 4.81 -11.25
CA ILE A 244 12.64 4.77 -12.33
C ILE A 244 13.92 4.17 -11.76
N THR A 245 14.45 3.14 -12.40
CA THR A 245 15.63 2.43 -11.88
C THR A 245 16.58 2.03 -13.00
N ASN A 246 17.72 1.43 -12.61
CA ASN A 246 18.69 0.80 -13.51
C ASN A 246 18.68 -0.72 -13.29
N ALA A 247 19.14 -1.47 -14.29
CA ALA A 247 19.07 -2.93 -14.29
C ALA A 247 19.96 -3.61 -13.23
N ASP A 248 21.01 -2.94 -12.82
CA ASP A 248 22.02 -3.39 -11.84
C ASP A 248 21.67 -3.07 -10.38
N ASN A 249 20.61 -2.32 -10.14
CA ASN A 249 20.14 -1.98 -8.79
C ASN A 249 19.41 -3.16 -8.14
N TYR A 250 19.50 -3.23 -6.81
CA TYR A 250 18.76 -4.18 -6.00
C TYR A 250 17.86 -3.45 -4.99
N HIS A 251 16.57 -3.70 -5.07
CA HIS A 251 15.57 -3.21 -4.13
C HIS A 251 15.28 -4.30 -3.09
N VAL A 252 15.32 -3.95 -1.81
CA VAL A 252 14.98 -4.92 -0.76
C VAL A 252 13.50 -5.34 -0.87
N PRO A 253 13.12 -6.53 -0.36
CA PRO A 253 11.77 -7.06 -0.56
C PRO A 253 10.61 -6.14 -0.12
N THR A 254 10.84 -5.24 0.81
CA THR A 254 9.84 -4.31 1.34
C THR A 254 9.87 -2.93 0.69
N PHE A 255 10.65 -2.73 -0.36
CA PHE A 255 10.86 -1.43 -0.99
C PHE A 255 9.57 -0.74 -1.41
N CYS A 256 8.78 -1.38 -2.26
CA CYS A 256 7.52 -0.79 -2.73
C CYS A 256 6.56 -0.52 -1.58
N GLU A 257 6.42 -1.47 -0.66
CA GLU A 257 5.53 -1.34 0.50
C GLU A 257 5.90 -0.14 1.38
N TYR A 258 7.17 0.04 1.69
CA TYR A 258 7.62 1.14 2.55
C TYR A 258 7.47 2.50 1.87
N LEU A 259 7.79 2.61 0.58
CA LEU A 259 7.59 3.86 -0.14
C LEU A 259 6.10 4.23 -0.22
N MET A 260 5.22 3.26 -0.40
CA MET A 260 3.77 3.50 -0.38
C MET A 260 3.26 3.98 0.98
N ARG A 261 3.84 3.47 2.08
CA ARG A 261 3.52 3.99 3.43
C ARG A 261 3.83 5.48 3.59
N GLY A 262 4.81 6.01 2.86
CA GLY A 262 5.07 7.44 2.80
C GLY A 262 3.82 8.22 2.34
N PHE A 263 3.19 7.79 1.27
CA PHE A 263 1.95 8.40 0.77
C PHE A 263 0.76 8.20 1.71
N GLU A 264 0.71 7.09 2.42
CA GLU A 264 -0.31 6.86 3.46
C GLU A 264 -0.13 7.83 4.64
N ARG A 265 1.11 8.04 5.08
CA ARG A 265 1.45 8.97 6.18
C ARG A 265 1.18 10.42 5.82
N LYS A 266 1.44 10.80 4.57
CA LYS A 266 1.23 12.15 4.05
C LYS A 266 0.54 12.09 2.68
N PRO A 267 -0.79 11.99 2.63
CA PRO A 267 -1.54 11.88 1.37
C PRO A 267 -1.32 13.02 0.38
N SER A 268 -0.89 14.19 0.86
CA SER A 268 -0.59 15.35 0.03
C SER A 268 0.82 15.31 -0.60
N CYS A 269 1.67 14.32 -0.28
CA CYS A 269 2.99 14.23 -0.89
C CYS A 269 2.90 13.71 -2.32
N VAL A 270 3.86 14.12 -3.14
CA VAL A 270 3.97 13.72 -4.55
C VAL A 270 5.08 12.71 -4.78
N ALA A 271 6.04 12.64 -3.86
CA ALA A 271 7.15 11.69 -3.91
C ALA A 271 7.46 11.11 -2.52
N SER A 272 7.79 9.83 -2.48
CA SER A 272 8.27 9.11 -1.30
C SER A 272 9.64 8.52 -1.61
N TYR A 273 10.60 8.65 -0.70
CA TYR A 273 11.98 8.23 -0.94
C TYR A 273 12.61 7.55 0.26
N CYS A 274 13.61 6.71 -0.01
CA CYS A 274 14.37 5.97 0.99
C CYS A 274 15.87 6.27 0.91
N SER A 275 16.61 5.93 1.95
CA SER A 275 18.07 5.90 1.91
C SER A 275 18.58 4.71 1.08
N HIS A 276 19.78 4.81 0.57
CA HIS A 276 20.40 3.77 -0.23
C HIS A 276 21.82 3.46 0.21
N MET A 277 22.27 2.27 -0.15
CA MET A 277 23.65 1.83 0.01
C MET A 277 24.34 1.86 -1.36
N VAL A 278 25.52 2.44 -1.42
CA VAL A 278 26.35 2.50 -2.63
C VAL A 278 27.70 1.84 -2.38
N HIS A 279 28.18 1.07 -3.35
CA HIS A 279 29.54 0.56 -3.36
C HIS A 279 30.48 1.57 -4.02
N SER A 280 31.39 2.13 -3.27
CA SER A 280 32.35 3.13 -3.76
C SER A 280 33.75 2.80 -3.28
N TYR A 281 34.69 2.65 -4.22
CA TYR A 281 36.12 2.45 -3.95
C TYR A 281 36.43 1.41 -2.88
N ALA A 282 35.89 0.18 -3.06
CA ALA A 282 36.06 -0.97 -2.16
C ALA A 282 35.43 -0.84 -0.77
N SER A 283 34.51 0.09 -0.57
CA SER A 283 33.73 0.20 0.65
C SER A 283 32.25 0.46 0.39
N TRP A 284 31.41 -0.08 1.25
CA TRP A 284 29.98 0.21 1.26
C TRP A 284 29.70 1.47 2.08
N LYS A 285 28.91 2.39 1.53
CA LYS A 285 28.48 3.61 2.21
C LYS A 285 26.97 3.73 2.18
N ILE A 286 26.39 4.16 3.29
CA ILE A 286 24.98 4.53 3.34
C ILE A 286 24.87 6.01 2.99
N VAL A 287 24.05 6.32 1.99
CA VAL A 287 23.64 7.67 1.64
C VAL A 287 22.27 7.93 2.28
N ASN A 288 22.24 8.81 3.26
CA ASN A 288 21.00 9.29 3.84
C ASN A 288 20.34 10.26 2.87
N CYS A 289 19.31 9.78 2.18
CA CYS A 289 18.64 10.56 1.14
C CYS A 289 17.96 11.81 1.70
N ARG A 290 18.05 12.87 0.91
CA ARG A 290 17.32 14.14 1.10
C ARG A 290 17.16 14.80 -0.26
N PRO A 291 16.17 15.71 -0.46
CA PRO A 291 15.97 16.43 -1.71
C PRO A 291 17.11 17.43 -2.00
N ALA A 292 18.25 16.92 -2.42
CA ALA A 292 19.42 17.70 -2.80
C ALA A 292 20.29 16.96 -3.82
N LEU A 293 20.98 17.70 -4.66
CA LEU A 293 21.93 17.17 -5.65
C LEU A 293 22.96 16.24 -4.96
N GLY A 294 23.16 15.06 -5.52
CA GLY A 294 24.09 14.06 -5.01
C GLY A 294 23.59 13.24 -3.81
N TYR A 295 22.35 13.47 -3.35
CA TYR A 295 21.75 12.73 -2.25
C TYR A 295 20.51 11.93 -2.63
N MET A 296 19.92 12.19 -3.79
CA MET A 296 18.78 11.42 -4.31
C MET A 296 19.22 10.59 -5.51
N ASP A 297 18.79 9.35 -5.52
CA ASP A 297 18.90 8.44 -6.65
C ASP A 297 17.48 8.10 -7.12
N CYS A 298 17.24 8.11 -8.44
CA CYS A 298 15.92 7.86 -8.99
C CYS A 298 15.38 6.47 -8.62
N ALA A 299 16.26 5.50 -8.45
CA ALA A 299 15.88 4.15 -8.06
C ALA A 299 15.38 4.04 -6.61
N GLY A 300 15.68 5.02 -5.76
CA GLY A 300 15.22 5.09 -4.37
C GLY A 300 13.96 5.93 -4.17
N VAL A 301 13.31 6.38 -5.25
CA VAL A 301 12.17 7.31 -5.19
C VAL A 301 10.97 6.76 -5.94
N MET A 302 9.82 6.81 -5.29
CA MET A 302 8.51 6.55 -5.89
C MET A 302 7.77 7.87 -6.05
N VAL A 303 7.25 8.16 -7.23
CA VAL A 303 6.54 9.41 -7.57
C VAL A 303 5.11 9.06 -7.98
N ARG A 304 4.14 9.91 -7.66
CA ARG A 304 2.78 9.75 -8.19
C ARG A 304 2.81 9.77 -9.72
N ALA A 305 2.13 8.84 -10.33
CA ALA A 305 2.17 8.67 -11.79
C ALA A 305 1.66 9.89 -12.55
N SER A 306 0.64 10.59 -12.01
CA SER A 306 0.16 11.86 -12.57
C SER A 306 1.25 12.93 -12.58
N VAL A 307 2.01 13.06 -11.49
CA VAL A 307 3.13 14.01 -11.37
C VAL A 307 4.27 13.62 -12.30
N ALA A 308 4.62 12.32 -12.33
CA ALA A 308 5.66 11.83 -13.23
C ALA A 308 5.33 12.15 -14.71
N LYS A 309 4.08 11.96 -15.10
CA LYS A 309 3.62 12.25 -16.46
C LYS A 309 3.60 13.76 -16.76
N GLU A 310 3.16 14.58 -15.82
CA GLU A 310 3.10 16.04 -15.99
C GLU A 310 4.49 16.65 -16.16
N ILE A 311 5.42 16.27 -15.30
CA ILE A 311 6.79 16.81 -15.31
C ILE A 311 7.61 16.24 -16.47
N GLY A 312 7.51 14.93 -16.69
CA GLY A 312 8.34 14.23 -17.68
C GLY A 312 9.81 14.12 -17.25
N TRP A 313 10.56 13.38 -18.05
CA TRP A 313 12.00 13.20 -17.85
C TRP A 313 12.79 14.01 -18.86
N ARG A 314 13.69 14.87 -18.41
CA ARG A 314 14.55 15.61 -19.33
C ARG A 314 15.56 14.70 -20.01
N VAL A 315 15.55 14.75 -21.34
CA VAL A 315 16.60 14.10 -22.15
C VAL A 315 17.75 15.08 -22.32
N ILE A 316 18.72 15.00 -21.44
CA ILE A 316 19.92 15.82 -21.45
C ILE A 316 21.16 14.98 -21.73
N ASP A 317 22.25 15.61 -22.08
CA ASP A 317 23.54 14.97 -22.38
C ASP A 317 24.45 14.86 -21.14
N GLU A 318 23.85 14.60 -20.00
CA GLU A 318 24.48 14.61 -18.70
C GLU A 318 23.97 13.46 -17.84
N PRO A 319 24.82 12.83 -17.01
CA PRO A 319 24.42 11.68 -16.20
C PRO A 319 23.48 12.01 -15.04
N TYR A 320 23.37 13.27 -14.60
CA TYR A 320 22.56 13.69 -13.45
C TYR A 320 21.13 14.12 -13.81
N SER A 321 20.58 13.54 -14.84
CA SER A 321 19.20 13.77 -15.27
C SER A 321 18.16 13.38 -14.21
N ASP A 322 18.51 12.48 -13.30
CA ASP A 322 17.69 12.13 -12.15
C ASP A 322 17.50 13.30 -11.18
N TRP A 323 18.58 14.06 -10.88
CA TRP A 323 18.43 15.26 -10.06
C TRP A 323 17.60 16.33 -10.75
N THR A 324 17.79 16.57 -12.05
CA THR A 324 16.98 17.56 -12.78
C THR A 324 15.50 17.20 -12.78
N TYR A 325 15.16 15.92 -12.80
CA TYR A 325 13.79 15.45 -12.68
C TYR A 325 13.18 15.81 -11.30
N PHE A 326 13.91 15.55 -10.22
CA PHE A 326 13.44 15.92 -8.88
C PHE A 326 13.40 17.43 -8.67
N GLU A 327 14.38 18.14 -9.18
CA GLU A 327 14.40 19.61 -9.13
C GLU A 327 13.17 20.22 -9.82
N ASP A 328 12.73 19.66 -10.94
CA ASP A 328 11.52 20.10 -11.64
C ASP A 328 10.27 19.79 -10.83
N ILE A 329 10.18 18.63 -10.19
CA ILE A 329 9.07 18.33 -9.29
C ILE A 329 9.05 19.30 -8.10
N ILE A 330 10.22 19.59 -7.51
CA ILE A 330 10.32 20.52 -6.39
C ILE A 330 9.91 21.94 -6.81
N LYS A 331 10.29 22.38 -7.99
CA LYS A 331 9.91 23.71 -8.52
C LYS A 331 8.40 23.88 -8.67
N VAL A 332 7.69 22.81 -9.05
CA VAL A 332 6.24 22.86 -9.28
C VAL A 332 5.45 22.62 -8.00
N TYR A 333 5.84 21.65 -7.20
CA TYR A 333 5.05 21.16 -6.07
C TYR A 333 5.58 21.57 -4.69
N GLY A 334 6.85 21.93 -4.58
CA GLY A 334 7.53 22.23 -3.32
C GLY A 334 8.25 21.02 -2.71
N GLU A 335 9.36 21.30 -2.02
CA GLU A 335 10.16 20.28 -1.34
C GLU A 335 9.40 19.60 -0.21
N ASP A 336 8.48 20.32 0.43
CA ASP A 336 7.61 19.78 1.49
C ASP A 336 6.67 18.67 1.01
N LYS A 337 6.53 18.46 -0.30
CA LYS A 337 5.79 17.36 -0.90
C LYS A 337 6.60 16.07 -1.07
N PHE A 338 7.86 16.09 -0.70
CA PHE A 338 8.69 14.90 -0.61
C PHE A 338 8.64 14.33 0.81
N ILE A 339 8.50 13.01 0.96
CA ILE A 339 8.48 12.35 2.26
C ILE A 339 9.54 11.26 2.32
N SER A 340 10.36 11.31 3.36
CA SER A 340 11.30 10.23 3.66
C SER A 340 10.60 9.07 4.36
N VAL A 341 10.96 7.86 3.97
CA VAL A 341 10.65 6.65 4.74
C VAL A 341 11.90 6.11 5.39
N ASP A 342 11.72 5.47 6.54
CA ASP A 342 12.83 4.89 7.28
C ASP A 342 13.41 3.67 6.57
N GLY A 343 14.73 3.54 6.60
CA GLY A 343 15.45 2.37 6.11
C GLY A 343 16.29 2.60 4.86
N VAL A 344 17.24 1.69 4.70
CA VAL A 344 18.06 1.53 3.49
C VAL A 344 17.38 0.48 2.63
N LEU A 345 16.63 0.92 1.62
CA LEU A 345 15.77 0.03 0.83
C LEU A 345 16.29 -0.22 -0.59
N LEU A 346 17.39 0.42 -0.96
CA LEU A 346 18.03 0.30 -2.25
C LEU A 346 19.54 0.01 -2.06
N ILE A 347 20.05 -0.93 -2.82
CA ILE A 347 21.48 -1.12 -3.06
C ILE A 347 21.76 -0.63 -4.47
N HIS A 348 22.45 0.46 -4.56
CA HIS A 348 22.88 1.06 -5.82
C HIS A 348 24.27 0.49 -6.19
N ASN A 349 24.40 -0.02 -7.41
CA ASN A 349 25.61 -0.67 -7.89
C ASN A 349 26.33 0.19 -8.92
#